data_49ad511269ce5935ddbe1411376b568e
#
_entry.id   49ad511269ce5935ddbe1411376b568e
#
_cell.length_a   1.000
_cell.length_b   1.000
_cell.length_c   1.000
_cell.angle_alpha   90.00
_cell.angle_beta   90.00
_cell.angle_gamma   90.00
#
_symmetry.space_group_name_H-M   'P 1'
#
loop_
_entity.id
_entity.type
_entity.pdbx_description
1 polymer ?
#
loop_
_entity_poly.entity_id
_entity_poly.type
_entity_poly.pdbx_seq_one_letter_code
_entity_poly.pdbx_strand_id
1 'polypeptide(L)'
;MSKNISLDEIKKFWPDKAPDINIVQKYIKKYENEKIVIKYGGNVLIDRNVFNNFISDINVLNRLGLSVVVVHGGGPRIKRELDKRKIVSKFINGLRVTDKNIIDTVEEVLIDFNKDIANSLKKLGSQVAMFHTKTDNIIEVKPEREELGFVGMPNKINDSLIHKALNENKIPIIAPLGLGKNEQAYNINGDTAASAIAKKLKSRRLILMTNVEGVYDDQKKLISEIKPFDLENLIKWKVVQGGMIPKIENCVDAVQNGVKGVVILDGRKPH
;
A
#
# COMPACT_ATOMS: atom_id res chain seq x y z
N MET A 1 11.82 -4.68 -20.83
CA MET A 1 13.13 -4.15 -21.33
C MET A 1 13.59 -3.13 -20.32
N SER A 2 14.69 -3.38 -19.60
CA SER A 2 15.29 -2.38 -18.71
C SER A 2 15.71 -1.19 -19.58
N LYS A 3 15.16 -0.01 -19.29
CA LYS A 3 15.69 1.22 -19.86
C LYS A 3 17.05 1.43 -19.23
N ASN A 4 18.13 1.28 -20.00
CA ASN A 4 19.45 1.78 -19.59
C ASN A 4 19.39 3.31 -19.51
N ILE A 5 18.90 3.83 -18.38
CA ILE A 5 18.85 5.26 -18.12
C ILE A 5 20.23 5.70 -17.66
N SER A 6 20.80 6.70 -18.33
CA SER A 6 22.10 7.25 -17.96
C SER A 6 22.02 8.01 -16.62
N LEU A 7 23.14 8.11 -15.90
CA LEU A 7 23.21 8.90 -14.66
C LEU A 7 22.78 10.35 -14.89
N ASP A 8 23.13 10.95 -16.02
CA ASP A 8 22.77 12.32 -16.33
C ASP A 8 21.27 12.51 -16.60
N GLU A 9 20.61 11.48 -17.12
CA GLU A 9 19.14 11.47 -17.22
C GLU A 9 18.49 11.34 -15.86
N ILE A 10 19.04 10.51 -14.97
CA ILE A 10 18.52 10.33 -13.61
C ILE A 10 18.67 11.64 -12.82
N LYS A 11 19.79 12.32 -12.90
CA LYS A 11 20.05 13.61 -12.23
C LYS A 11 18.96 14.66 -12.51
N LYS A 12 18.36 14.66 -13.70
CA LYS A 12 17.33 15.63 -14.09
C LYS A 12 16.04 15.55 -13.28
N PHE A 13 15.77 14.42 -12.64
CA PHE A 13 14.57 14.21 -11.83
C PHE A 13 14.86 13.63 -10.43
N TRP A 14 16.16 13.59 -10.06
CA TRP A 14 16.55 13.09 -8.75
C TRP A 14 16.24 14.12 -7.67
N PRO A 15 15.55 13.75 -6.59
CA PRO A 15 15.20 14.71 -5.54
C PRO A 15 16.46 15.21 -4.78
N ASP A 16 16.50 16.50 -4.45
CA ASP A 16 17.65 17.14 -3.79
C ASP A 16 18.07 16.50 -2.46
N LYS A 17 17.12 15.91 -1.74
CA LYS A 17 17.32 15.27 -0.43
C LYS A 17 17.40 13.75 -0.49
N ALA A 18 17.36 13.17 -1.69
CA ALA A 18 17.47 11.74 -1.87
C ALA A 18 18.91 11.24 -1.65
N PRO A 19 19.10 9.93 -1.38
CA PRO A 19 20.44 9.34 -1.25
C PRO A 19 21.32 9.59 -2.47
N ASP A 20 22.63 9.43 -2.30
CA ASP A 20 23.60 9.61 -3.40
C ASP A 20 23.22 8.76 -4.61
N ILE A 21 23.09 9.42 -5.76
CA ILE A 21 22.70 8.82 -7.02
C ILE A 21 23.67 7.69 -7.46
N ASN A 22 24.94 7.75 -7.07
CA ASN A 22 25.92 6.72 -7.40
C ASN A 22 25.58 5.35 -6.74
N ILE A 23 24.84 5.37 -5.64
CA ILE A 23 24.36 4.15 -4.96
C ILE A 23 23.23 3.50 -5.74
N VAL A 24 22.44 4.29 -6.48
CA VAL A 24 21.19 3.87 -7.12
C VAL A 24 21.40 2.81 -8.18
N GLN A 25 22.42 2.94 -9.02
CA GLN A 25 22.68 1.96 -10.09
C GLN A 25 22.85 0.52 -9.57
N LYS A 26 23.51 0.38 -8.41
CA LYS A 26 23.69 -0.92 -7.74
C LYS A 26 22.35 -1.55 -7.36
N TYR A 27 21.39 -0.70 -6.96
CA TYR A 27 20.06 -1.17 -6.56
C TYR A 27 19.12 -1.38 -7.74
N ILE A 28 19.17 -0.56 -8.80
CA ILE A 28 18.36 -0.74 -10.01
C ILE A 28 18.54 -2.15 -10.55
N LYS A 29 19.79 -2.59 -10.76
CA LYS A 29 20.11 -3.94 -11.24
C LYS A 29 19.55 -5.04 -10.32
N LYS A 30 19.58 -4.82 -8.99
CA LYS A 30 19.04 -5.77 -7.99
C LYS A 30 17.54 -5.93 -8.07
N TYR A 31 16.82 -4.91 -8.52
CA TYR A 31 15.35 -4.89 -8.61
C TYR A 31 14.83 -5.05 -10.04
N GLU A 32 15.71 -5.27 -11.00
CA GLU A 32 15.33 -5.54 -12.38
C GLU A 32 14.39 -6.75 -12.46
N ASN A 33 13.27 -6.61 -13.18
CA ASN A 33 12.20 -7.60 -13.32
C ASN A 33 11.51 -8.00 -12.00
N GLU A 34 11.82 -7.33 -10.90
CA GLU A 34 11.19 -7.57 -9.60
C GLU A 34 10.04 -6.60 -9.35
N LYS A 35 9.00 -7.05 -8.67
CA LYS A 35 7.85 -6.22 -8.32
C LYS A 35 8.00 -5.66 -6.92
N ILE A 36 7.58 -4.41 -6.74
CA ILE A 36 7.56 -3.70 -5.46
C ILE A 36 6.12 -3.27 -5.22
N VAL A 37 5.51 -3.75 -4.15
CA VAL A 37 4.18 -3.29 -3.73
C VAL A 37 4.36 -2.27 -2.62
N ILE A 38 3.81 -1.07 -2.81
CA ILE A 38 3.90 0.03 -1.85
C ILE A 38 2.49 0.35 -1.35
N LYS A 39 2.29 0.19 -0.06
CA LYS A 39 1.05 0.62 0.60
C LYS A 39 1.23 2.02 1.16
N TYR A 40 0.47 2.96 0.64
CA TYR A 40 0.40 4.35 1.10
C TYR A 40 -0.84 4.55 1.97
N GLY A 41 -0.66 4.83 3.27
CA GLY A 41 -1.80 4.87 4.17
C GLY A 41 -1.51 5.51 5.54
N GLY A 42 -2.52 5.55 6.40
CA GLY A 42 -2.43 6.18 7.72
C GLY A 42 -2.57 7.70 7.67
N ASN A 43 -2.09 8.40 8.69
CA ASN A 43 -2.20 9.86 8.80
C ASN A 43 -1.34 10.62 7.78
N VAL A 44 -0.42 9.96 7.09
CA VAL A 44 0.36 10.54 5.96
C VAL A 44 -0.53 10.99 4.80
N LEU A 45 -1.80 10.56 4.76
CA LEU A 45 -2.78 10.96 3.74
C LEU A 45 -3.33 12.38 3.91
N ILE A 46 -3.05 13.05 5.03
CA ILE A 46 -3.65 14.35 5.37
C ILE A 46 -2.76 15.50 4.90
N ASP A 47 -1.44 15.32 4.97
CA ASP A 47 -0.48 16.36 4.64
C ASP A 47 -0.22 16.39 3.12
N ARG A 48 -0.41 17.58 2.52
CA ARG A 48 -0.22 17.77 1.08
C ARG A 48 1.25 17.66 0.64
N ASN A 49 2.19 18.08 1.47
CA ASN A 49 3.61 17.99 1.14
C ASN A 49 4.08 16.53 1.18
N VAL A 50 3.64 15.79 2.20
CA VAL A 50 3.90 14.33 2.30
C VAL A 50 3.29 13.60 1.10
N PHE A 51 2.08 13.96 0.69
CA PHE A 51 1.46 13.40 -0.51
C PHE A 51 2.29 13.71 -1.78
N ASN A 52 2.72 14.95 -1.96
CA ASN A 52 3.51 15.36 -3.12
C ASN A 52 4.88 14.64 -3.15
N ASN A 53 5.54 14.47 -2.01
CA ASN A 53 6.79 13.71 -1.90
C ASN A 53 6.56 12.25 -2.32
N PHE A 54 5.52 11.61 -1.79
CA PHE A 54 5.15 10.25 -2.18
C PHE A 54 4.93 10.13 -3.71
N ILE A 55 4.18 11.05 -4.31
CA ILE A 55 3.92 11.05 -5.76
C ILE A 55 5.24 11.22 -6.55
N SER A 56 6.13 12.12 -6.07
CA SER A 56 7.46 12.29 -6.65
C SER A 56 8.29 11.01 -6.59
N ASP A 57 8.33 10.35 -5.43
CA ASP A 57 9.08 9.11 -5.23
C ASP A 57 8.57 7.97 -6.14
N ILE A 58 7.25 7.79 -6.22
CA ILE A 58 6.66 6.79 -7.12
C ILE A 58 7.03 7.08 -8.59
N ASN A 59 6.96 8.35 -9.00
CA ASN A 59 7.37 8.77 -10.35
C ASN A 59 8.86 8.47 -10.61
N VAL A 60 9.74 8.77 -9.64
CA VAL A 60 11.18 8.46 -9.74
C VAL A 60 11.41 6.96 -9.90
N LEU A 61 10.81 6.13 -9.03
CA LEU A 61 10.94 4.67 -9.10
C LEU A 61 10.47 4.11 -10.47
N ASN A 62 9.35 4.62 -10.99
CA ASN A 62 8.85 4.21 -12.31
C ASN A 62 9.81 4.65 -13.45
N ARG A 63 10.35 5.88 -13.39
CA ARG A 63 11.33 6.37 -14.37
C ARG A 63 12.63 5.60 -14.35
N LEU A 64 13.03 5.07 -13.19
CA LEU A 64 14.16 4.14 -13.03
C LEU A 64 13.88 2.74 -13.62
N GLY A 65 12.67 2.48 -14.14
CA GLY A 65 12.30 1.20 -14.73
C GLY A 65 11.86 0.14 -13.72
N LEU A 66 11.58 0.53 -12.47
CA LEU A 66 11.13 -0.40 -11.43
C LEU A 66 9.63 -0.69 -11.58
N SER A 67 9.25 -1.95 -11.41
CA SER A 67 7.85 -2.41 -11.46
C SER A 67 7.15 -2.12 -10.11
N VAL A 68 6.61 -0.92 -9.97
CA VAL A 68 5.93 -0.45 -8.76
C VAL A 68 4.43 -0.64 -8.86
N VAL A 69 3.81 -1.18 -7.80
CA VAL A 69 2.36 -1.31 -7.62
C VAL A 69 1.98 -0.52 -6.37
N VAL A 70 1.05 0.41 -6.50
CA VAL A 70 0.58 1.24 -5.38
C VAL A 70 -0.76 0.71 -4.88
N VAL A 71 -0.84 0.45 -3.57
CA VAL A 71 -2.09 0.20 -2.85
C VAL A 71 -2.28 1.34 -1.86
N HIS A 72 -3.37 2.08 -1.95
CA HIS A 72 -3.58 3.18 -1.02
C HIS A 72 -4.52 2.82 0.13
N GLY A 73 -4.47 3.59 1.20
CA GLY A 73 -5.47 3.57 2.26
C GLY A 73 -6.52 4.66 2.03
N GLY A 74 -7.33 4.94 3.07
CA GLY A 74 -8.35 5.99 2.98
C GLY A 74 -8.90 6.43 4.34
N GLY A 75 -8.46 5.83 5.44
CA GLY A 75 -9.05 6.01 6.76
C GLY A 75 -9.35 7.47 7.16
N PRO A 76 -8.39 8.39 7.11
CA PRO A 76 -8.61 9.80 7.43
C PRO A 76 -9.59 10.51 6.49
N ARG A 77 -9.53 10.21 5.19
CA ARG A 77 -10.46 10.80 4.20
C ARG A 77 -11.88 10.28 4.42
N ILE A 78 -12.03 8.98 4.66
CA ILE A 78 -13.31 8.34 4.99
C ILE A 78 -13.87 8.97 6.28
N LYS A 79 -13.04 9.07 7.34
CA LYS A 79 -13.49 9.71 8.59
C LYS A 79 -14.02 11.11 8.34
N ARG A 80 -13.27 11.96 7.65
CA ARG A 80 -13.66 13.34 7.33
C ARG A 80 -14.99 13.40 6.58
N GLU A 81 -15.22 12.49 5.62
CA GLU A 81 -16.45 12.48 4.85
C GLU A 81 -17.66 11.98 5.66
N LEU A 82 -17.47 10.95 6.50
CA LEU A 82 -18.49 10.47 7.43
C LEU A 82 -18.86 11.54 8.47
N ASP A 83 -17.85 12.26 9.00
CA ASP A 83 -18.07 13.37 9.95
C ASP A 83 -18.92 14.48 9.31
N LYS A 84 -18.67 14.84 8.04
CA LYS A 84 -19.50 15.81 7.30
C LYS A 84 -20.94 15.34 7.15
N ARG A 85 -21.14 14.05 6.91
CA ARG A 85 -22.46 13.41 6.80
C ARG A 85 -23.11 13.11 8.16
N LYS A 86 -22.43 13.48 9.28
CA LYS A 86 -22.84 13.20 10.66
C LYS A 86 -23.04 11.71 10.95
N ILE A 87 -22.26 10.85 10.29
CA ILE A 87 -22.27 9.40 10.46
C ILE A 87 -21.15 9.01 11.42
N VAL A 88 -21.50 8.36 12.52
CA VAL A 88 -20.55 7.88 13.52
C VAL A 88 -19.88 6.59 13.04
N SER A 89 -18.55 6.59 13.01
CA SER A 89 -17.75 5.43 12.62
C SER A 89 -17.28 4.65 13.84
N LYS A 90 -17.54 3.35 13.87
CA LYS A 90 -17.07 2.42 14.91
C LYS A 90 -15.92 1.56 14.39
N PHE A 91 -15.08 1.08 15.30
CA PHE A 91 -13.97 0.18 14.99
C PHE A 91 -14.00 -1.03 15.92
N ILE A 92 -13.71 -2.20 15.38
CA ILE A 92 -13.51 -3.45 16.11
C ILE A 92 -12.15 -3.99 15.71
N ASN A 93 -11.24 -4.17 16.65
CA ASN A 93 -9.86 -4.64 16.42
C ASN A 93 -9.13 -3.89 15.29
N GLY A 94 -9.30 -2.57 15.20
CA GLY A 94 -8.68 -1.73 14.19
C GLY A 94 -9.35 -1.76 12.82
N LEU A 95 -10.39 -2.57 12.61
CA LEU A 95 -11.20 -2.61 11.40
C LEU A 95 -12.43 -1.71 11.56
N ARG A 96 -12.72 -0.89 10.53
CA ARG A 96 -13.91 -0.04 10.52
C ARG A 96 -15.16 -0.88 10.31
N VAL A 97 -16.09 -0.85 11.23
CA VAL A 97 -17.43 -1.39 11.00
C VAL A 97 -18.05 -0.60 9.83
N THR A 98 -18.42 -1.30 8.79
CA THR A 98 -18.86 -0.73 7.52
C THR A 98 -20.24 -1.29 7.22
N ASP A 99 -21.28 -0.66 7.74
CA ASP A 99 -22.66 -1.02 7.47
C ASP A 99 -23.14 -0.52 6.09
N LYS A 100 -24.40 -0.77 5.76
CA LYS A 100 -24.99 -0.39 4.48
C LYS A 100 -25.00 1.12 4.24
N ASN A 101 -25.05 1.92 5.29
CA ASN A 101 -25.05 3.38 5.16
C ASN A 101 -23.63 3.94 4.95
N ILE A 102 -22.62 3.16 5.34
CA ILE A 102 -21.21 3.55 5.30
C ILE A 102 -20.53 3.09 4.02
N ILE A 103 -20.87 1.89 3.48
CA ILE A 103 -20.12 1.29 2.37
C ILE A 103 -20.11 2.17 1.12
N ASP A 104 -21.22 2.80 0.75
CA ASP A 104 -21.29 3.65 -0.43
C ASP A 104 -20.37 4.87 -0.28
N THR A 105 -20.34 5.48 0.91
CA THR A 105 -19.42 6.58 1.21
C THR A 105 -17.96 6.14 1.19
N VAL A 106 -17.65 4.95 1.71
CA VAL A 106 -16.31 4.38 1.70
C VAL A 106 -15.85 4.12 0.27
N GLU A 107 -16.70 3.52 -0.54
CA GLU A 107 -16.40 3.23 -1.96
C GLU A 107 -16.12 4.52 -2.72
N GLU A 108 -17.00 5.53 -2.60
CA GLU A 108 -16.85 6.84 -3.24
C GLU A 108 -15.51 7.50 -2.87
N VAL A 109 -15.21 7.61 -1.57
CA VAL A 109 -13.99 8.26 -1.06
C VAL A 109 -12.72 7.54 -1.51
N LEU A 110 -12.74 6.21 -1.53
CA LEU A 110 -11.57 5.42 -1.96
C LEU A 110 -11.35 5.53 -3.47
N ILE A 111 -12.41 5.53 -4.27
CA ILE A 111 -12.33 5.74 -5.72
C ILE A 111 -11.81 7.15 -6.03
N ASP A 112 -12.30 8.16 -5.35
CA ASP A 112 -11.84 9.54 -5.56
C ASP A 112 -10.37 9.70 -5.17
N PHE A 113 -9.93 9.06 -4.10
CA PHE A 113 -8.51 9.08 -3.75
C PHE A 113 -7.64 8.32 -4.76
N ASN A 114 -8.14 7.22 -5.32
CA ASN A 114 -7.49 6.51 -6.41
C ASN A 114 -7.25 7.43 -7.61
N LYS A 115 -8.29 8.21 -8.00
CA LYS A 115 -8.21 9.23 -9.06
C LYS A 115 -7.21 10.35 -8.73
N ASP A 116 -7.16 10.83 -7.47
CA ASP A 116 -6.23 11.88 -7.05
C ASP A 116 -4.78 11.44 -7.26
N ILE A 117 -4.43 10.22 -6.83
CA ILE A 117 -3.10 9.63 -7.02
C ILE A 117 -2.80 9.50 -8.52
N ALA A 118 -3.74 8.94 -9.29
CA ALA A 118 -3.60 8.76 -10.72
C ALA A 118 -3.34 10.06 -11.46
N ASN A 119 -4.14 11.09 -11.18
CA ASN A 119 -4.02 12.40 -11.80
C ASN A 119 -2.70 13.10 -11.43
N SER A 120 -2.24 12.92 -10.18
CA SER A 120 -0.97 13.50 -9.72
C SER A 120 0.23 12.85 -10.43
N LEU A 121 0.22 11.53 -10.60
CA LEU A 121 1.27 10.81 -11.34
C LEU A 121 1.24 11.16 -12.84
N LYS A 122 0.05 11.27 -13.45
CA LYS A 122 -0.09 11.69 -14.86
C LYS A 122 0.48 13.09 -15.10
N LYS A 123 0.30 14.04 -14.17
CA LYS A 123 0.89 15.38 -14.25
C LYS A 123 2.43 15.36 -14.27
N LEU A 124 3.07 14.35 -13.69
CA LEU A 124 4.51 14.12 -13.74
C LEU A 124 4.97 13.30 -14.96
N GLY A 125 4.03 12.94 -15.86
CA GLY A 125 4.32 12.19 -17.08
C GLY A 125 4.27 10.67 -16.93
N SER A 126 3.92 10.13 -15.76
CA SER A 126 3.74 8.68 -15.58
C SER A 126 2.43 8.20 -16.22
N GLN A 127 2.46 7.01 -16.82
CA GLN A 127 1.25 6.30 -17.20
C GLN A 127 0.75 5.46 -16.02
N VAL A 128 -0.57 5.37 -15.86
CA VAL A 128 -1.19 4.68 -14.73
C VAL A 128 -2.34 3.78 -15.16
N ALA A 129 -2.61 2.73 -14.38
CA ALA A 129 -3.80 1.91 -14.46
C ALA A 129 -4.51 1.94 -13.10
N MET A 130 -5.80 2.28 -13.08
CA MET A 130 -6.60 2.36 -11.87
C MET A 130 -7.42 1.09 -11.70
N PHE A 131 -7.42 0.54 -10.48
CA PHE A 131 -8.15 -0.67 -10.13
C PHE A 131 -9.05 -0.42 -8.92
N HIS A 132 -10.35 -0.53 -9.13
CA HIS A 132 -11.38 -0.42 -8.09
C HIS A 132 -12.70 -1.05 -8.56
N THR A 133 -13.67 -1.14 -7.70
CA THR A 133 -14.95 -1.85 -7.91
C THR A 133 -15.79 -1.34 -9.10
N LYS A 134 -15.62 -0.07 -9.51
CA LYS A 134 -16.38 0.53 -10.63
C LYS A 134 -15.64 0.50 -11.98
N THR A 135 -14.43 -0.05 -12.03
CA THR A 135 -13.66 -0.24 -13.27
C THR A 135 -13.22 -1.70 -13.37
N ASP A 136 -11.93 -1.94 -13.34
CA ASP A 136 -11.34 -3.27 -13.39
C ASP A 136 -11.16 -3.80 -11.95
N ASN A 137 -12.17 -4.45 -11.38
CA ASN A 137 -12.04 -5.07 -10.08
C ASN A 137 -11.06 -6.25 -10.13
N ILE A 138 -10.04 -6.19 -9.31
CA ILE A 138 -9.01 -7.24 -9.23
C ILE A 138 -9.06 -8.05 -7.94
N ILE A 139 -9.89 -7.65 -6.96
CA ILE A 139 -9.99 -8.30 -5.65
C ILE A 139 -11.39 -8.87 -5.48
N GLU A 140 -11.49 -10.19 -5.53
CA GLU A 140 -12.68 -10.89 -5.05
C GLU A 140 -12.56 -11.10 -3.55
N VAL A 141 -13.65 -10.87 -2.80
CA VAL A 141 -13.66 -10.95 -1.35
C VAL A 141 -14.68 -11.93 -0.82
N LYS A 142 -14.41 -12.41 0.40
CA LYS A 142 -15.39 -12.99 1.31
C LYS A 142 -15.66 -12.01 2.44
N PRO A 143 -16.88 -11.98 3.03
CA PRO A 143 -17.13 -11.23 4.25
C PRO A 143 -16.10 -11.60 5.33
N GLU A 144 -15.59 -10.61 6.05
CA GLU A 144 -14.61 -10.84 7.14
C GLU A 144 -15.31 -11.48 8.35
N ARG A 145 -16.26 -10.77 8.92
CA ARG A 145 -17.13 -11.19 10.04
C ARG A 145 -18.44 -10.44 9.96
N GLU A 146 -19.54 -11.08 10.39
CA GLU A 146 -20.88 -10.51 10.33
C GLU A 146 -20.98 -9.15 11.05
N GLU A 147 -20.38 -9.04 12.22
CA GLU A 147 -20.38 -7.82 13.05
C GLU A 147 -19.67 -6.61 12.40
N LEU A 148 -18.85 -6.84 11.38
CA LEU A 148 -18.15 -5.80 10.63
C LEU A 148 -18.93 -5.30 9.41
N GLY A 149 -20.02 -5.98 9.02
CA GLY A 149 -20.81 -5.66 7.85
C GLY A 149 -20.03 -5.86 6.54
N PHE A 150 -19.97 -4.83 5.71
CA PHE A 150 -19.30 -4.88 4.40
C PHE A 150 -17.78 -4.69 4.50
N VAL A 151 -17.14 -5.41 5.41
CA VAL A 151 -15.69 -5.56 5.47
C VAL A 151 -15.31 -6.89 4.85
N GLY A 152 -14.38 -6.87 3.88
CA GLY A 152 -14.00 -8.04 3.11
C GLY A 152 -12.57 -8.50 3.35
N MET A 153 -12.38 -9.82 3.34
CA MET A 153 -11.09 -10.48 3.22
C MET A 153 -10.82 -10.86 1.77
N PRO A 154 -9.65 -10.53 1.21
CA PRO A 154 -9.27 -10.97 -0.12
C PRO A 154 -9.30 -12.50 -0.24
N ASN A 155 -10.08 -13.00 -1.18
CA ASN A 155 -10.22 -14.43 -1.47
C ASN A 155 -9.47 -14.82 -2.76
N LYS A 156 -9.53 -13.96 -3.77
CA LYS A 156 -8.84 -14.16 -5.04
C LYS A 156 -8.36 -12.82 -5.60
N ILE A 157 -7.17 -12.82 -6.16
CA ILE A 157 -6.59 -11.66 -6.85
C ILE A 157 -6.43 -12.00 -8.33
N ASN A 158 -7.02 -11.17 -9.19
CA ASN A 158 -6.79 -11.22 -10.63
C ASN A 158 -5.51 -10.45 -10.97
N ASP A 159 -4.38 -11.13 -10.88
CA ASP A 159 -3.06 -10.54 -11.14
C ASP A 159 -2.74 -10.34 -12.63
N SER A 160 -3.51 -10.95 -13.54
CA SER A 160 -3.31 -10.80 -14.98
C SER A 160 -3.44 -9.34 -15.43
N LEU A 161 -4.39 -8.58 -14.86
CA LEU A 161 -4.58 -7.16 -15.15
C LEU A 161 -3.43 -6.31 -14.60
N ILE A 162 -2.89 -6.67 -13.43
CA ILE A 162 -1.72 -6.00 -12.86
C ILE A 162 -0.49 -6.24 -13.76
N HIS A 163 -0.27 -7.48 -14.17
CA HIS A 163 0.81 -7.83 -15.08
C HIS A 163 0.70 -7.13 -16.43
N LYS A 164 -0.52 -7.05 -16.99
CA LYS A 164 -0.77 -6.30 -18.22
C LYS A 164 -0.38 -4.83 -18.06
N ALA A 165 -0.82 -4.18 -16.99
CA ALA A 165 -0.48 -2.78 -16.73
C ALA A 165 1.04 -2.57 -16.60
N LEU A 166 1.73 -3.42 -15.84
CA LEU A 166 3.19 -3.35 -15.68
C LEU A 166 3.93 -3.55 -17.01
N ASN A 167 3.49 -4.50 -17.84
CA ASN A 167 4.07 -4.75 -19.16
C ASN A 167 3.88 -3.57 -20.12
N GLU A 168 2.81 -2.81 -19.96
CA GLU A 168 2.54 -1.56 -20.67
C GLU A 168 3.24 -0.34 -20.03
N ASN A 169 4.15 -0.56 -19.07
CA ASN A 169 4.85 0.47 -18.32
C ASN A 169 3.91 1.45 -17.59
N LYS A 170 2.74 0.98 -17.18
CA LYS A 170 1.79 1.72 -16.34
C LYS A 170 1.98 1.37 -14.87
N ILE A 171 1.78 2.35 -14.00
CA ILE A 171 1.77 2.15 -12.55
C ILE A 171 0.37 1.69 -12.14
N PRO A 172 0.18 0.44 -11.64
CA PRO A 172 -1.08 0.01 -11.07
C PRO A 172 -1.37 0.76 -9.77
N ILE A 173 -2.55 1.39 -9.68
CA ILE A 173 -3.04 2.09 -8.48
C ILE A 173 -4.30 1.38 -8.03
N ILE A 174 -4.27 0.78 -6.86
CA ILE A 174 -5.28 -0.15 -6.37
C ILE A 174 -5.96 0.44 -5.15
N ALA A 175 -7.27 0.60 -5.22
CA ALA A 175 -8.09 0.93 -4.06
C ALA A 175 -8.31 -0.34 -3.21
N PRO A 176 -8.33 -0.23 -1.88
CA PRO A 176 -8.60 -1.37 -0.99
C PRO A 176 -10.11 -1.66 -0.94
N LEU A 177 -10.65 -1.98 -2.08
CA LEU A 177 -12.04 -2.37 -2.35
C LEU A 177 -12.06 -3.70 -3.08
N GLY A 178 -13.07 -4.49 -2.86
CA GLY A 178 -13.28 -5.74 -3.59
C GLY A 178 -14.77 -6.03 -3.80
N LEU A 179 -15.06 -6.91 -4.75
CA LEU A 179 -16.41 -7.39 -4.99
C LEU A 179 -16.59 -8.78 -4.36
N GLY A 180 -17.66 -8.93 -3.61
CA GLY A 180 -18.16 -10.21 -3.12
C GLY A 180 -19.16 -10.82 -4.07
N LYS A 181 -19.94 -11.78 -3.58
CA LYS A 181 -21.07 -12.34 -4.31
C LYS A 181 -22.07 -11.24 -4.70
N ASN A 182 -22.71 -11.40 -5.86
CA ASN A 182 -23.69 -10.44 -6.40
C ASN A 182 -23.13 -9.03 -6.61
N GLU A 183 -21.82 -8.91 -6.90
CA GLU A 183 -21.14 -7.65 -7.16
C GLU A 183 -21.23 -6.63 -6.01
N GLN A 184 -21.51 -7.10 -4.79
CA GLN A 184 -21.54 -6.25 -3.62
C GLN A 184 -20.14 -5.76 -3.29
N ALA A 185 -19.97 -4.44 -3.16
CA ALA A 185 -18.70 -3.83 -2.77
C ALA A 185 -18.40 -4.05 -1.28
N TYR A 186 -17.13 -4.28 -0.97
CA TYR A 186 -16.60 -4.45 0.37
C TYR A 186 -15.39 -3.54 0.58
N ASN A 187 -15.31 -2.95 1.77
CA ASN A 187 -14.15 -2.25 2.27
C ASN A 187 -13.10 -3.27 2.74
N ILE A 188 -11.87 -3.10 2.31
CA ILE A 188 -10.75 -3.96 2.70
C ILE A 188 -9.77 -3.14 3.55
N ASN A 189 -9.20 -3.71 4.59
CA ASN A 189 -8.07 -3.09 5.28
C ASN A 189 -6.91 -2.91 4.28
N GLY A 190 -6.33 -1.69 4.22
CA GLY A 190 -5.31 -1.38 3.22
C GLY A 190 -4.03 -2.22 3.35
N ASP A 191 -3.62 -2.60 4.58
CA ASP A 191 -2.46 -3.47 4.80
C ASP A 191 -2.77 -4.90 4.34
N THR A 192 -3.99 -5.37 4.60
CA THR A 192 -4.49 -6.69 4.15
C THR A 192 -4.58 -6.76 2.62
N ALA A 193 -5.11 -5.73 1.97
CA ALA A 193 -5.16 -5.66 0.51
C ALA A 193 -3.76 -5.69 -0.12
N ALA A 194 -2.85 -4.86 0.42
CA ALA A 194 -1.47 -4.79 -0.07
C ALA A 194 -0.71 -6.11 0.14
N SER A 195 -0.89 -6.76 1.29
CA SER A 195 -0.31 -8.07 1.58
C SER A 195 -0.82 -9.14 0.60
N ALA A 196 -2.13 -9.21 0.35
CA ALA A 196 -2.73 -10.16 -0.59
C ALA A 196 -2.19 -9.98 -2.02
N ILE A 197 -2.08 -8.73 -2.49
CA ILE A 197 -1.50 -8.41 -3.80
C ILE A 197 -0.01 -8.76 -3.84
N ALA A 198 0.76 -8.40 -2.80
CA ALA A 198 2.19 -8.70 -2.73
C ALA A 198 2.47 -10.20 -2.76
N LYS A 199 1.69 -10.99 -2.02
CA LYS A 199 1.76 -12.47 -2.02
C LYS A 199 1.46 -13.02 -3.41
N LYS A 200 0.37 -12.59 -4.03
CA LYS A 200 -0.04 -13.06 -5.36
C LYS A 200 1.01 -12.76 -6.43
N LEU A 201 1.62 -11.58 -6.36
CA LEU A 201 2.70 -11.16 -7.28
C LEU A 201 4.06 -11.75 -6.93
N LYS A 202 4.21 -12.45 -5.80
CA LYS A 202 5.50 -12.91 -5.24
C LYS A 202 6.53 -11.77 -5.24
N SER A 203 6.09 -10.61 -4.74
CA SER A 203 6.86 -9.39 -4.84
C SER A 203 8.18 -9.44 -4.08
N ARG A 204 9.20 -8.74 -4.59
CA ARG A 204 10.49 -8.64 -3.89
C ARG A 204 10.36 -7.85 -2.61
N ARG A 205 9.50 -6.82 -2.61
CA ARG A 205 9.25 -5.99 -1.43
C ARG A 205 7.77 -5.65 -1.33
N LEU A 206 7.27 -5.72 -0.10
CA LEU A 206 6.08 -5.03 0.34
C LEU A 206 6.53 -3.90 1.25
N ILE A 207 6.23 -2.66 0.90
CA ILE A 207 6.57 -1.47 1.68
C ILE A 207 5.28 -0.94 2.30
N LEU A 208 5.21 -0.94 3.64
CA LEU A 208 4.09 -0.41 4.42
C LEU A 208 4.45 0.98 4.94
N MET A 209 4.02 2.02 4.25
CA MET A 209 4.17 3.41 4.69
C MET A 209 3.12 3.72 5.75
N THR A 210 3.56 4.16 6.91
CA THR A 210 2.74 4.45 8.09
C THR A 210 3.28 5.70 8.80
N ASN A 211 2.83 5.97 10.00
CA ASN A 211 3.25 7.10 10.83
C ASN A 211 4.28 6.73 11.92
N VAL A 212 4.91 5.58 11.79
CA VAL A 212 5.99 5.12 12.66
C VAL A 212 7.16 4.60 11.81
N GLU A 213 8.37 4.71 12.33
CA GLU A 213 9.59 4.28 11.61
C GLU A 213 9.72 2.76 11.48
N GLY A 214 9.03 2.01 12.35
CA GLY A 214 9.07 0.56 12.41
C GLY A 214 8.67 0.05 13.78
N VAL A 215 9.23 -1.08 14.19
CA VAL A 215 9.03 -1.70 15.50
C VAL A 215 10.17 -1.28 16.42
N TYR A 216 9.84 -0.89 17.64
CA TYR A 216 10.82 -0.50 18.66
C TYR A 216 10.88 -1.56 19.75
N ASP A 217 12.07 -1.79 20.28
CA ASP A 217 12.26 -2.61 21.47
C ASP A 217 11.82 -1.88 22.76
N ASP A 218 11.98 -2.52 23.91
CA ASP A 218 11.67 -1.99 25.24
C ASP A 218 12.51 -0.76 25.61
N GLN A 219 13.68 -0.61 25.01
CA GLN A 219 14.58 0.55 25.17
C GLN A 219 14.29 1.68 24.15
N LYS A 220 13.20 1.56 23.37
CA LYS A 220 12.81 2.50 22.31
C LYS A 220 13.84 2.57 21.15
N LYS A 221 14.64 1.56 20.96
CA LYS A 221 15.53 1.43 19.81
C LYS A 221 14.80 0.74 18.66
N LEU A 222 14.98 1.25 17.45
CA LEU A 222 14.38 0.66 16.27
C LEU A 222 14.98 -0.72 15.99
N ILE A 223 14.11 -1.74 15.87
CA ILE A 223 14.49 -3.08 15.47
C ILE A 223 14.66 -3.08 13.95
N SER A 224 15.87 -3.26 13.48
CA SER A 224 16.21 -3.18 12.05
C SER A 224 15.72 -4.38 11.24
N GLU A 225 15.59 -5.55 11.86
CA GLU A 225 15.17 -6.80 11.23
C GLU A 225 14.40 -7.67 12.21
N ILE A 226 13.28 -8.22 11.75
CA ILE A 226 12.47 -9.21 12.47
C ILE A 226 12.31 -10.42 11.55
N LYS A 227 12.70 -11.57 12.01
CA LYS A 227 12.49 -12.82 11.29
C LYS A 227 11.15 -13.44 11.68
N PRO A 228 10.48 -14.20 10.78
CA PRO A 228 9.17 -14.78 11.06
C PRO A 228 9.09 -15.57 12.38
N PHE A 229 10.14 -16.29 12.77
CA PHE A 229 10.18 -17.09 14.00
C PHE A 229 10.35 -16.26 15.28
N ASP A 230 10.72 -14.97 15.17
CA ASP A 230 10.88 -14.09 16.34
C ASP A 230 9.53 -13.54 16.84
N LEU A 231 8.48 -13.59 16.00
CA LEU A 231 7.22 -12.92 16.26
C LEU A 231 6.57 -13.34 17.59
N GLU A 232 6.48 -14.64 17.85
CA GLU A 232 5.87 -15.16 19.09
C GLU A 232 6.57 -14.61 20.34
N ASN A 233 7.92 -14.58 20.31
CA ASN A 233 8.71 -14.03 21.40
C ASN A 233 8.51 -12.54 21.57
N LEU A 234 8.47 -11.77 20.47
CA LEU A 234 8.23 -10.33 20.50
C LEU A 234 6.85 -9.99 21.08
N ILE A 235 5.83 -10.79 20.80
CA ILE A 235 4.50 -10.64 21.41
C ILE A 235 4.54 -11.03 22.89
N LYS A 236 5.13 -12.18 23.24
CA LYS A 236 5.24 -12.67 24.61
C LYS A 236 5.99 -11.69 25.52
N TRP A 237 7.06 -11.08 25.02
CA TRP A 237 7.85 -10.07 25.73
C TRP A 237 7.24 -8.67 25.68
N LYS A 238 6.04 -8.52 25.10
CA LYS A 238 5.32 -7.25 24.96
C LYS A 238 6.09 -6.17 24.18
N VAL A 239 7.05 -6.55 23.36
CA VAL A 239 7.73 -5.64 22.41
C VAL A 239 6.75 -5.21 21.32
N VAL A 240 6.00 -6.17 20.78
CA VAL A 240 4.90 -5.90 19.83
C VAL A 240 3.58 -5.95 20.58
N GLN A 241 2.82 -4.86 20.53
CA GLN A 241 1.57 -4.70 21.28
C GLN A 241 0.48 -4.03 20.45
N GLY A 242 -0.79 -4.19 20.89
CA GLY A 242 -1.94 -3.49 20.35
C GLY A 242 -2.08 -3.60 18.84
N GLY A 243 -2.31 -2.48 18.16
CA GLY A 243 -2.49 -2.44 16.71
C GLY A 243 -1.25 -2.80 15.88
N MET A 244 -0.07 -2.91 16.50
CA MET A 244 1.14 -3.37 15.80
C MET A 244 1.13 -4.90 15.61
N ILE A 245 0.48 -5.67 16.50
CA ILE A 245 0.40 -7.13 16.40
C ILE A 245 -0.17 -7.55 15.03
N PRO A 246 -1.40 -7.19 14.65
CA PRO A 246 -1.96 -7.60 13.36
C PRO A 246 -1.16 -7.09 12.16
N LYS A 247 -0.46 -5.95 12.31
CA LYS A 247 0.41 -5.44 11.25
C LYS A 247 1.62 -6.35 11.03
N ILE A 248 2.29 -6.78 12.11
CA ILE A 248 3.47 -7.67 12.00
C ILE A 248 3.04 -9.08 11.59
N GLU A 249 1.90 -9.59 12.07
CA GLU A 249 1.32 -10.86 11.61
C GLU A 249 1.10 -10.85 10.10
N ASN A 250 0.53 -9.79 9.54
CA ASN A 250 0.38 -9.62 8.09
C ASN A 250 1.74 -9.57 7.37
N CYS A 251 2.78 -8.97 7.97
CA CYS A 251 4.12 -8.94 7.41
C CYS A 251 4.74 -10.34 7.35
N VAL A 252 4.62 -11.08 8.45
CA VAL A 252 5.13 -12.47 8.57
C VAL A 252 4.40 -13.39 7.59
N ASP A 253 3.07 -13.32 7.56
CA ASP A 253 2.26 -14.08 6.59
C ASP A 253 2.67 -13.76 5.14
N ALA A 254 2.91 -12.50 4.82
CA ALA A 254 3.36 -12.11 3.48
C ALA A 254 4.70 -12.78 3.12
N VAL A 255 5.68 -12.78 4.04
CA VAL A 255 6.99 -13.40 3.80
C VAL A 255 6.87 -14.91 3.66
N GLN A 256 6.12 -15.56 4.54
CA GLN A 256 5.89 -17.02 4.50
C GLN A 256 5.18 -17.46 3.22
N ASN A 257 4.41 -16.56 2.60
CA ASN A 257 3.68 -16.82 1.35
C ASN A 257 4.37 -16.21 0.10
N GLY A 258 5.68 -16.00 0.14
CA GLY A 258 6.51 -15.76 -1.04
C GLY A 258 6.92 -14.32 -1.32
N VAL A 259 6.57 -13.35 -0.46
CA VAL A 259 7.17 -12.01 -0.49
C VAL A 259 8.59 -12.08 0.05
N LYS A 260 9.59 -11.58 -0.69
CA LYS A 260 11.01 -11.72 -0.31
C LYS A 260 11.42 -10.82 0.87
N GLY A 261 10.59 -9.88 1.28
CA GLY A 261 10.76 -9.05 2.46
C GLY A 261 9.72 -7.95 2.55
N VAL A 262 9.34 -7.62 3.78
CA VAL A 262 8.42 -6.53 4.10
C VAL A 262 9.19 -5.44 4.84
N VAL A 263 8.90 -4.18 4.52
CA VAL A 263 9.49 -3.01 5.16
C VAL A 263 8.38 -2.14 5.72
N ILE A 264 8.49 -1.76 6.98
CA ILE A 264 7.65 -0.75 7.62
C ILE A 264 8.47 0.52 7.71
N LEU A 265 7.95 1.64 7.24
CA LEU A 265 8.65 2.92 7.29
C LEU A 265 7.70 4.09 7.54
N ASP A 266 8.27 5.18 8.04
CA ASP A 266 7.55 6.44 8.25
C ASP A 266 7.37 7.16 6.92
N GLY A 267 6.16 7.12 6.39
CA GLY A 267 5.82 7.78 5.13
C GLY A 267 5.79 9.31 5.18
N ARG A 268 6.08 9.93 6.33
CA ARG A 268 6.22 11.39 6.47
C ARG A 268 7.63 11.86 6.12
N LYS A 269 8.61 10.96 6.18
CA LYS A 269 9.98 11.27 5.79
C LYS A 269 10.10 11.26 4.27
N PRO A 270 10.63 12.33 3.65
CA PRO A 270 10.82 12.36 2.20
C PRO A 270 11.95 11.39 1.78
N HIS A 271 11.79 10.79 0.62
CA HIS A 271 12.78 9.97 -0.12
C HIS A 271 13.30 8.77 0.66
#